data_dd53a1b66a0abc7e85084b650c5572c1
#
_entry.id   dd53a1b66a0abc7e85084b650c5572c1
#
_cell.length_a   1.000
_cell.length_b   1.000
_cell.length_c   1.000
_cell.angle_alpha   90.00
_cell.angle_beta   90.00
_cell.angle_gamma   90.00
#
_symmetry.space_group_name_H-M   'P 1'
#
loop_
_entity.id
_entity.type
_entity.pdbx_description
1 polymer ?
#
loop_
_entity_poly.entity_id
_entity_poly.type
_entity_poly.pdbx_seq_one_letter_code
_entity_poly.pdbx_strand_id
1 'polypeptide(L)'
;MMTDHDEAKIRRVSRRGLLTAGGAAFAGAAGGVVLGRVTAPDGASVVAEPTPRPELSHVSPAGASAQQTIDFYGVHQAGVDTPEQTYATFLGLNLISATAQDADSVLRIVSDDAARLMAGRPSLGDTEPELAEIPARLSVTVGLGHSLFEKTGRTDRIPAYFPAIPAFSTDDLDDRWSSTDFYLQIASDDPLTLAHA
;
A
#
# COMPACT_ATOMS: atom_id res chain seq x y z
N MET A 1 37.66 -11.91 -31.40
CA MET A 1 37.56 -11.06 -30.23
C MET A 1 36.13 -11.22 -29.72
N MET A 2 35.94 -12.17 -28.80
CA MET A 2 34.65 -12.65 -28.29
C MET A 2 34.26 -11.84 -27.07
N THR A 3 33.14 -11.16 -27.12
CA THR A 3 32.53 -10.48 -25.96
C THR A 3 31.53 -11.41 -25.31
N ASP A 4 31.87 -11.82 -24.14
CA ASP A 4 31.11 -12.67 -23.21
C ASP A 4 29.87 -11.89 -22.72
N HIS A 5 28.69 -12.42 -22.98
CA HIS A 5 27.43 -11.90 -22.42
C HIS A 5 27.13 -12.68 -21.15
N ASP A 6 27.33 -12.02 -20.04
CA ASP A 6 26.97 -12.47 -18.71
C ASP A 6 25.42 -12.51 -18.59
N GLU A 7 24.83 -13.71 -18.78
CA GLU A 7 23.42 -13.96 -18.55
C GLU A 7 23.15 -14.02 -17.04
N ALA A 8 22.59 -12.96 -16.48
CA ALA A 8 22.10 -12.94 -15.13
C ALA A 8 20.99 -13.99 -14.93
N LYS A 9 21.37 -15.09 -14.32
CA LYS A 9 20.52 -16.24 -13.99
C LYS A 9 19.46 -15.85 -12.96
N ILE A 10 18.25 -15.55 -13.40
CA ILE A 10 17.09 -15.29 -12.53
C ILE A 10 16.80 -16.54 -11.71
N ARG A 11 17.10 -16.49 -10.44
CA ARG A 11 16.83 -17.55 -9.46
C ARG A 11 15.33 -17.59 -9.18
N ARG A 12 14.61 -18.51 -9.78
CA ARG A 12 13.21 -18.78 -9.44
C ARG A 12 13.14 -19.39 -8.03
N VAL A 13 12.63 -18.64 -7.08
CA VAL A 13 12.36 -19.13 -5.72
C VAL A 13 11.10 -20.00 -5.79
N SER A 14 11.24 -21.29 -5.50
CA SER A 14 10.12 -22.22 -5.44
C SER A 14 9.29 -21.98 -4.17
N ARG A 15 7.95 -22.05 -4.29
CA ARG A 15 7.01 -21.90 -3.15
C ARG A 15 7.30 -22.86 -1.99
N ARG A 16 7.96 -23.98 -2.23
CA ARG A 16 8.41 -24.91 -1.18
C ARG A 16 9.61 -24.42 -0.38
N GLY A 17 10.47 -23.57 -0.96
CA GLY A 17 11.63 -22.99 -0.26
C GLY A 17 11.27 -21.89 0.73
N LEU A 18 10.09 -21.25 0.57
CA LEU A 18 9.65 -20.19 1.48
C LEU A 18 9.10 -20.74 2.80
N LEU A 19 8.58 -21.97 2.81
CA LEU A 19 7.97 -22.57 4.01
C LEU A 19 9.00 -23.21 4.97
N THR A 20 10.24 -23.43 4.52
CA THR A 20 11.30 -23.99 5.37
C THR A 20 12.16 -22.97 6.07
N ALA A 21 12.08 -21.68 5.69
CA ALA A 21 12.83 -20.59 6.34
C ALA A 21 12.06 -19.88 7.46
N GLY A 22 10.74 -20.13 7.61
CA GLY A 22 9.86 -19.47 8.60
C GLY A 22 9.63 -20.26 9.91
N GLY A 23 10.26 -21.41 10.10
CA GLY A 23 9.91 -22.37 11.16
C GLY A 23 10.69 -22.30 12.48
N ALA A 24 11.37 -21.20 12.81
CA ALA A 24 12.19 -21.19 14.03
C ALA A 24 12.16 -19.84 14.80
N ALA A 25 11.01 -19.26 15.05
CA ALA A 25 10.92 -18.09 15.94
C ALA A 25 9.56 -17.89 16.62
N PHE A 26 8.90 -18.95 17.11
CA PHE A 26 7.80 -18.82 18.05
C PHE A 26 7.93 -19.82 19.19
N ALA A 27 8.87 -19.56 20.08
CA ALA A 27 8.84 -20.12 21.43
C ALA A 27 9.57 -19.16 22.38
N GLY A 28 8.82 -18.47 23.26
CA GLY A 28 9.38 -17.88 24.47
C GLY A 28 9.24 -16.36 24.58
N ALA A 29 8.05 -15.87 24.86
CA ALA A 29 7.86 -14.57 25.51
C ALA A 29 7.15 -14.77 26.85
N ALA A 30 7.85 -15.34 27.79
CA ALA A 30 7.50 -15.28 29.21
C ALA A 30 8.78 -14.97 30.00
N GLY A 31 8.88 -13.74 30.50
CA GLY A 31 9.70 -13.37 31.65
C GLY A 31 11.20 -13.35 31.44
N GLY A 32 11.80 -12.17 31.46
CA GLY A 32 13.21 -12.03 31.63
C GLY A 32 13.73 -10.62 31.31
N VAL A 33 13.56 -9.69 32.24
CA VAL A 33 14.36 -8.47 32.26
C VAL A 33 15.80 -8.84 32.61
N VAL A 34 16.64 -8.96 31.61
CA VAL A 34 18.10 -9.06 31.84
C VAL A 34 18.62 -7.63 31.91
N LEU A 35 18.84 -7.16 33.15
CA LEU A 35 19.63 -5.96 33.41
C LEU A 35 21.11 -6.28 33.11
N GLY A 36 21.50 -5.96 31.87
CA GLY A 36 22.88 -5.92 31.45
C GLY A 36 23.60 -4.76 32.14
N ARG A 37 24.34 -5.05 33.19
CA ARG A 37 25.22 -4.08 33.85
C ARG A 37 26.50 -3.96 33.00
N VAL A 38 26.60 -2.92 32.20
CA VAL A 38 27.88 -2.54 31.57
C VAL A 38 28.62 -1.68 32.59
N THR A 39 29.67 -2.24 33.20
CA THR A 39 30.58 -1.48 34.05
C THR A 39 31.59 -0.78 33.16
N ALA A 40 31.48 0.52 33.04
CA ALA A 40 32.54 1.37 32.52
C ALA A 40 33.60 1.62 33.62
N PRO A 41 34.91 1.81 33.25
CA PRO A 41 36.00 1.87 34.24
C PRO A 41 36.09 3.18 35.01
N ASP A 42 35.20 4.14 34.88
CA ASP A 42 35.24 5.36 35.68
C ASP A 42 33.82 5.68 36.20
N GLY A 43 33.58 5.28 37.40
CA GLY A 43 32.59 5.55 38.47
C GLY A 43 31.42 6.51 38.28
N ALA A 44 30.90 6.74 37.09
CA ALA A 44 29.66 7.49 36.89
C ALA A 44 28.53 6.56 36.43
N SER A 45 27.66 6.18 37.34
CA SER A 45 26.40 5.51 37.03
C SER A 45 25.44 6.50 36.37
N VAL A 46 25.42 6.54 35.03
CA VAL A 46 24.34 7.22 34.28
C VAL A 46 23.16 6.24 34.27
N VAL A 47 22.20 6.48 35.14
CA VAL A 47 20.87 5.90 35.02
C VAL A 47 20.23 6.58 33.82
N ALA A 48 20.21 5.90 32.65
CA ALA A 48 19.45 6.36 31.52
C ALA A 48 17.95 6.28 31.92
N GLU A 49 17.30 7.42 32.08
CA GLU A 49 15.85 7.49 32.14
C GLU A 49 15.29 6.78 30.90
N PRO A 50 14.28 5.90 31.05
CA PRO A 50 13.63 5.31 29.90
C PRO A 50 12.97 6.44 29.11
N THR A 51 13.47 6.71 27.91
CA THR A 51 12.81 7.56 26.92
C THR A 51 11.36 7.09 26.82
N PRO A 52 10.34 7.96 27.01
CA PRO A 52 8.96 7.55 26.83
C PRO A 52 8.80 7.02 25.41
N ARG A 53 8.48 5.72 25.34
CA ARG A 53 8.09 5.11 24.06
C ARG A 53 6.87 5.89 23.57
N PRO A 54 6.82 6.42 22.34
CA PRO A 54 5.60 7.01 21.83
C PRO A 54 4.48 5.99 22.04
N GLU A 55 3.48 6.37 22.79
CA GLU A 55 2.29 5.55 22.96
C GLU A 55 1.68 5.37 21.56
N LEU A 56 1.64 4.14 21.09
CA LEU A 56 0.86 3.74 19.91
C LEU A 56 -0.63 3.80 20.33
N SER A 57 -1.13 5.02 20.51
CA SER A 57 -2.42 5.30 21.16
C SER A 57 -3.64 4.98 20.29
N HIS A 58 -3.48 4.42 19.10
CA HIS A 58 -4.58 4.20 18.16
C HIS A 58 -4.55 2.84 17.43
N VAL A 59 -4.09 1.79 18.06
CA VAL A 59 -4.47 0.46 17.58
C VAL A 59 -5.88 0.21 18.06
N SER A 60 -6.87 0.52 17.26
CA SER A 60 -8.24 0.03 17.48
C SER A 60 -8.19 -1.48 17.62
N PRO A 61 -8.90 -2.07 18.61
CA PRO A 61 -8.90 -3.51 18.75
C PRO A 61 -9.34 -4.14 17.42
N ALA A 62 -8.55 -5.08 16.92
CA ALA A 62 -8.87 -5.84 15.72
C ALA A 62 -10.30 -6.40 15.87
N GLY A 63 -11.21 -5.96 15.01
CA GLY A 63 -12.63 -6.32 15.05
C GLY A 63 -13.60 -5.15 15.31
N ALA A 64 -13.18 -4.05 15.93
CA ALA A 64 -14.08 -2.91 16.15
C ALA A 64 -14.48 -2.20 14.86
N SER A 65 -13.65 -2.26 13.84
CA SER A 65 -13.88 -1.67 12.51
C SER A 65 -14.35 -2.68 11.44
N ALA A 66 -14.44 -3.97 11.77
CA ALA A 66 -14.70 -5.02 10.78
C ALA A 66 -15.96 -4.78 9.93
N GLN A 67 -17.03 -4.31 10.53
CA GLN A 67 -18.32 -4.04 9.85
C GLN A 67 -18.50 -2.56 9.46
N GLN A 68 -17.49 -1.72 9.68
CA GLN A 68 -17.58 -0.31 9.33
C GLN A 68 -17.26 -0.13 7.84
N THR A 69 -18.10 0.65 7.18
CA THR A 69 -17.94 1.05 5.79
C THR A 69 -17.48 2.51 5.70
N ILE A 70 -16.80 2.83 4.61
CA ILE A 70 -16.53 4.20 4.18
C ILE A 70 -17.31 4.42 2.89
N ASP A 71 -18.02 5.53 2.78
CA ASP A 71 -18.77 5.85 1.58
C ASP A 71 -17.80 6.10 0.41
N PHE A 72 -18.01 5.41 -0.71
CA PHE A 72 -17.22 5.62 -1.92
C PHE A 72 -17.47 7.00 -2.53
N TYR A 73 -18.73 7.44 -2.55
CA TYR A 73 -19.14 8.74 -3.08
C TYR A 73 -19.18 9.79 -2.00
N GLY A 74 -18.57 10.95 -2.24
CA GLY A 74 -18.52 12.06 -1.30
C GLY A 74 -18.04 13.35 -1.97
N VAL A 75 -17.81 14.38 -1.17
CA VAL A 75 -17.20 15.65 -1.65
C VAL A 75 -15.76 15.41 -2.11
N HIS A 76 -15.05 14.53 -1.42
CA HIS A 76 -13.73 14.03 -1.78
C HIS A 76 -13.80 12.51 -1.96
N GLN A 77 -12.84 11.95 -2.70
CA GLN A 77 -12.68 10.49 -2.74
C GLN A 77 -12.34 9.98 -1.34
N ALA A 78 -12.84 8.80 -1.03
CA ALA A 78 -12.39 8.07 0.16
C ALA A 78 -10.86 7.89 0.14
N GLY A 79 -10.23 8.05 1.29
CA GLY A 79 -8.78 8.00 1.44
C GLY A 79 -8.08 9.37 1.33
N VAL A 80 -8.78 10.44 0.90
CA VAL A 80 -8.22 11.80 0.85
C VAL A 80 -8.26 12.46 2.23
N ASP A 81 -9.43 12.45 2.87
CA ASP A 81 -9.69 13.01 4.21
C ASP A 81 -10.20 11.97 5.22
N THR A 82 -10.16 10.71 4.82
CA THR A 82 -10.52 9.58 5.67
C THR A 82 -9.48 9.45 6.80
N PRO A 83 -9.91 9.26 8.06
CA PRO A 83 -8.99 8.95 9.15
C PRO A 83 -8.13 7.74 8.81
N GLU A 84 -6.86 7.81 9.18
CA GLU A 84 -5.86 6.78 8.89
C GLU A 84 -6.36 5.36 9.18
N GLN A 85 -5.94 4.44 8.32
CA GLN A 85 -6.24 3.02 8.43
C GLN A 85 -4.94 2.26 8.73
N THR A 86 -5.09 1.07 9.30
CA THR A 86 -3.94 0.30 9.81
C THR A 86 -3.00 -0.21 8.72
N TYR A 87 -3.57 -0.56 7.57
CA TYR A 87 -2.84 -1.12 6.44
C TYR A 87 -3.12 -0.33 5.16
N ALA A 88 -2.11 -0.18 4.31
CA ALA A 88 -2.26 0.46 3.02
C ALA A 88 -1.38 -0.20 1.95
N THR A 89 -1.88 -0.25 0.73
CA THR A 89 -1.16 -0.67 -0.46
C THR A 89 -1.26 0.43 -1.51
N PHE A 90 -0.15 0.67 -2.22
CA PHE A 90 -0.06 1.64 -3.29
C PHE A 90 0.30 0.93 -4.59
N LEU A 91 -0.50 1.14 -5.62
CA LEU A 91 -0.30 0.53 -6.94
C LEU A 91 -0.12 1.61 -7.99
N GLY A 92 0.98 1.53 -8.74
CA GLY A 92 1.19 2.31 -9.96
C GLY A 92 0.87 1.43 -11.17
N LEU A 93 -0.04 1.87 -12.03
CA LEU A 93 -0.55 1.12 -13.17
C LEU A 93 -0.38 1.90 -14.46
N ASN A 94 -0.03 1.21 -15.54
CA ASN A 94 0.08 1.79 -16.86
C ASN A 94 -0.95 1.18 -17.81
N LEU A 95 -1.69 2.02 -18.51
CA LEU A 95 -2.61 1.61 -19.54
C LEU A 95 -1.83 1.05 -20.75
N ILE A 96 -2.14 -0.16 -21.16
CA ILE A 96 -1.49 -0.81 -22.32
C ILE A 96 -1.99 -0.15 -23.63
N SER A 97 -3.29 0.17 -23.68
CA SER A 97 -3.90 0.89 -24.79
C SER A 97 -3.67 2.40 -24.68
N ALA A 98 -3.62 3.09 -25.82
CA ALA A 98 -3.47 4.55 -25.88
C ALA A 98 -4.81 5.26 -26.16
N THR A 99 -5.96 4.59 -26.01
CA THR A 99 -7.24 5.22 -26.34
C THR A 99 -7.94 5.80 -25.11
N ALA A 100 -8.60 6.96 -25.31
CA ALA A 100 -9.42 7.58 -24.28
C ALA A 100 -10.59 6.69 -23.86
N GLN A 101 -11.14 5.89 -24.78
CA GLN A 101 -12.25 4.99 -24.52
C GLN A 101 -11.84 3.85 -23.57
N ASP A 102 -10.64 3.29 -23.75
CA ASP A 102 -10.14 2.25 -22.87
C ASP A 102 -9.84 2.79 -21.46
N ALA A 103 -9.27 4.00 -21.38
CA ALA A 103 -9.09 4.69 -20.10
C ALA A 103 -10.42 4.89 -19.35
N ASP A 104 -11.46 5.37 -20.04
CA ASP A 104 -12.80 5.56 -19.48
C ASP A 104 -13.41 4.20 -19.03
N SER A 105 -13.17 3.14 -19.78
CA SER A 105 -13.65 1.79 -19.47
C SER A 105 -12.99 1.24 -18.20
N VAL A 106 -11.66 1.37 -18.10
CA VAL A 106 -10.91 0.95 -16.91
C VAL A 106 -11.35 1.72 -15.67
N LEU A 107 -11.46 3.06 -15.76
CA LEU A 107 -11.92 3.88 -14.65
C LEU A 107 -13.33 3.52 -14.19
N ARG A 108 -14.23 3.18 -15.12
CA ARG A 108 -15.59 2.75 -14.78
C ARG A 108 -15.60 1.44 -14.03
N ILE A 109 -14.82 0.44 -14.49
CA ILE A 109 -14.71 -0.87 -13.83
C ILE A 109 -14.14 -0.69 -12.42
N VAL A 110 -13.00 0.00 -12.30
CA VAL A 110 -12.35 0.24 -11.00
C VAL A 110 -13.30 0.98 -10.04
N SER A 111 -14.06 1.97 -10.54
CA SER A 111 -15.01 2.71 -9.69
C SER A 111 -16.18 1.84 -9.22
N ASP A 112 -16.72 0.98 -10.09
CA ASP A 112 -17.83 0.08 -9.72
C ASP A 112 -17.36 -0.97 -8.71
N ASP A 113 -16.21 -1.59 -8.96
CA ASP A 113 -15.65 -2.60 -8.06
C ASP A 113 -15.27 -1.99 -6.70
N ALA A 114 -14.60 -0.83 -6.68
CA ALA A 114 -14.29 -0.12 -5.45
C ALA A 114 -15.55 0.24 -4.64
N ALA A 115 -16.58 0.77 -5.29
CA ALA A 115 -17.84 1.12 -4.63
C ALA A 115 -18.53 -0.10 -4.01
N ARG A 116 -18.43 -1.28 -4.67
CA ARG A 116 -18.97 -2.53 -4.15
C ARG A 116 -18.18 -3.03 -2.96
N LEU A 117 -16.88 -3.18 -3.09
CA LEU A 117 -16.00 -3.69 -2.05
C LEU A 117 -16.05 -2.81 -0.78
N MET A 118 -16.02 -1.49 -0.94
CA MET A 118 -16.13 -0.55 0.19
C MET A 118 -17.48 -0.64 0.91
N ALA A 119 -18.54 -1.09 0.21
CA ALA A 119 -19.85 -1.35 0.79
C ALA A 119 -20.00 -2.78 1.34
N GLY A 120 -18.95 -3.58 1.44
CA GLY A 120 -19.00 -4.97 1.88
C GLY A 120 -19.73 -5.88 0.90
N ARG A 121 -19.60 -5.61 -0.40
CA ARG A 121 -20.23 -6.39 -1.47
C ARG A 121 -19.15 -6.80 -2.49
N PRO A 122 -19.20 -8.03 -3.00
CA PRO A 122 -18.22 -8.51 -3.97
C PRO A 122 -18.27 -7.71 -5.28
N SER A 123 -17.12 -7.60 -5.94
CA SER A 123 -17.04 -7.12 -7.32
C SER A 123 -17.74 -8.10 -8.28
N LEU A 124 -17.99 -7.68 -9.52
CA LEU A 124 -18.72 -8.55 -10.47
C LEU A 124 -17.90 -9.77 -10.91
N GLY A 125 -16.59 -9.66 -10.90
CA GLY A 125 -15.66 -10.72 -11.29
C GLY A 125 -15.02 -11.46 -10.12
N ASP A 126 -15.52 -11.25 -8.91
CA ASP A 126 -14.96 -11.79 -7.68
C ASP A 126 -15.09 -13.32 -7.62
N THR A 127 -13.97 -14.00 -7.38
CA THR A 127 -13.93 -15.46 -7.25
C THR A 127 -14.03 -15.94 -5.80
N GLU A 128 -13.90 -15.03 -4.84
CA GLU A 128 -13.94 -15.27 -3.39
C GLU A 128 -14.88 -14.27 -2.69
N PRO A 129 -16.16 -14.20 -3.12
CA PRO A 129 -17.10 -13.14 -2.73
C PRO A 129 -17.35 -13.03 -1.22
N GLU A 130 -17.11 -14.11 -0.47
CA GLU A 130 -17.22 -14.14 0.99
C GLU A 130 -16.18 -13.24 1.68
N LEU A 131 -15.05 -12.96 1.05
CA LEU A 131 -14.03 -12.08 1.61
C LEU A 131 -14.44 -10.60 1.56
N ALA A 132 -15.36 -10.25 0.66
CA ALA A 132 -15.89 -8.88 0.58
C ALA A 132 -16.90 -8.54 1.69
N GLU A 133 -17.44 -9.53 2.42
CA GLU A 133 -18.44 -9.32 3.47
C GLU A 133 -17.91 -8.56 4.69
N ILE A 134 -16.59 -8.42 4.80
CA ILE A 134 -15.90 -7.69 5.86
C ILE A 134 -15.28 -6.42 5.26
N PRO A 135 -15.96 -5.28 5.25
CA PRO A 135 -15.46 -4.05 4.63
C PRO A 135 -14.30 -3.42 5.41
N ALA A 136 -14.22 -3.61 6.72
CA ALA A 136 -13.13 -3.20 7.59
C ALA A 136 -12.59 -1.78 7.29
N ARG A 137 -13.48 -0.82 7.08
CA ARG A 137 -13.17 0.56 6.68
C ARG A 137 -12.32 0.63 5.39
N LEU A 138 -12.54 -0.29 4.45
CA LEU A 138 -11.86 -0.25 3.14
C LEU A 138 -12.07 1.11 2.47
N SER A 139 -11.00 1.68 1.97
CA SER A 139 -11.03 2.85 1.09
C SER A 139 -10.18 2.61 -0.15
N VAL A 140 -10.67 3.09 -1.29
CA VAL A 140 -9.96 3.06 -2.56
C VAL A 140 -9.94 4.46 -3.13
N THR A 141 -8.73 5.00 -3.32
CA THR A 141 -8.51 6.31 -3.94
C THR A 141 -7.83 6.13 -5.28
N VAL A 142 -8.35 6.78 -6.30
CA VAL A 142 -7.81 6.74 -7.67
C VAL A 142 -7.13 8.05 -7.99
N GLY A 143 -5.84 8.00 -8.33
CA GLY A 143 -5.09 9.13 -8.88
C GLY A 143 -4.84 8.96 -10.38
N LEU A 144 -4.75 10.07 -11.09
CA LEU A 144 -4.45 10.11 -12.52
C LEU A 144 -3.12 10.82 -12.75
N GLY A 145 -2.21 10.16 -13.47
CA GLY A 145 -0.92 10.72 -13.84
C GLY A 145 -0.99 11.60 -15.10
N HIS A 146 -0.01 12.47 -15.28
CA HIS A 146 0.15 13.26 -16.50
C HIS A 146 0.22 12.37 -17.75
N SER A 147 0.93 11.25 -17.67
CA SER A 147 1.11 10.29 -18.76
C SER A 147 -0.21 9.76 -19.33
N LEU A 148 -1.25 9.58 -18.49
CA LEU A 148 -2.57 9.18 -18.95
C LEU A 148 -3.17 10.19 -19.91
N PHE A 149 -3.12 11.48 -19.56
CA PHE A 149 -3.66 12.56 -20.39
C PHE A 149 -2.90 12.68 -21.71
N GLU A 150 -1.58 12.59 -21.67
CA GLU A 150 -0.72 12.61 -22.86
C GLU A 150 -1.02 11.42 -23.77
N LYS A 151 -1.02 10.21 -23.21
CA LYS A 151 -1.24 8.94 -23.92
C LYS A 151 -2.62 8.89 -24.60
N THR A 152 -3.63 9.46 -23.95
CA THR A 152 -5.03 9.47 -24.46
C THR A 152 -5.39 10.71 -25.27
N GLY A 153 -4.43 11.63 -25.52
CA GLY A 153 -4.66 12.86 -26.26
C GLY A 153 -5.55 13.87 -25.56
N ARG A 154 -5.62 13.82 -24.22
CA ARG A 154 -6.46 14.71 -23.38
C ARG A 154 -5.65 15.72 -22.57
N THR A 155 -4.55 16.22 -23.11
CA THR A 155 -3.68 17.19 -22.41
C THR A 155 -4.38 18.48 -22.04
N ASP A 156 -5.45 18.85 -22.77
CA ASP A 156 -6.33 19.97 -22.47
C ASP A 156 -7.14 19.78 -21.17
N ARG A 157 -7.19 18.58 -20.65
CA ARG A 157 -7.88 18.21 -19.40
C ARG A 157 -6.98 18.21 -18.18
N ILE A 158 -5.68 18.40 -18.34
CA ILE A 158 -4.75 18.50 -17.20
C ILE A 158 -5.10 19.76 -16.41
N PRO A 159 -5.40 19.67 -15.11
CA PRO A 159 -5.68 20.83 -14.27
C PRO A 159 -4.49 21.80 -14.23
N ALA A 160 -4.75 23.10 -14.35
CA ALA A 160 -3.70 24.12 -14.34
C ALA A 160 -2.87 24.14 -13.03
N TYR A 161 -3.42 23.64 -11.93
CA TYR A 161 -2.76 23.52 -10.62
C TYR A 161 -2.05 22.17 -10.41
N PHE A 162 -1.92 21.38 -11.46
CA PHE A 162 -1.23 20.08 -11.43
C PHE A 162 0.08 20.15 -12.27
N PRO A 163 1.08 20.93 -11.83
CA PRO A 163 2.37 20.99 -12.51
C PRO A 163 3.16 19.70 -12.26
N ALA A 164 4.10 19.41 -13.16
CA ALA A 164 5.08 18.37 -12.90
C ALA A 164 5.89 18.70 -11.64
N ILE A 165 6.10 17.74 -10.77
CA ILE A 165 6.93 17.90 -9.59
C ILE A 165 8.39 18.03 -10.07
N PRO A 166 9.14 19.08 -9.66
CA PRO A 166 10.54 19.22 -10.05
C PRO A 166 11.39 18.13 -9.36
N ALA A 167 12.47 17.74 -10.02
CA ALA A 167 13.43 16.83 -9.41
C ALA A 167 14.15 17.52 -8.24
N PHE A 168 14.31 16.82 -7.12
CA PHE A 168 15.04 17.28 -5.95
C PHE A 168 16.37 16.52 -5.84
N SER A 169 17.40 17.15 -5.26
CA SER A 169 18.73 16.55 -5.11
C SER A 169 18.77 15.33 -4.17
N THR A 170 17.70 15.13 -3.41
CA THR A 170 17.51 14.00 -2.49
C THR A 170 16.68 12.86 -3.09
N ASP A 171 16.20 13.04 -4.32
CA ASP A 171 15.38 12.01 -4.98
C ASP A 171 16.26 10.81 -5.36
N ASP A 172 15.76 9.63 -5.02
CA ASP A 172 16.28 8.33 -5.47
C ASP A 172 15.13 7.57 -6.15
N LEU A 173 14.57 8.18 -7.21
CA LEU A 173 13.43 7.67 -7.93
C LEU A 173 13.87 6.66 -9.00
N ASP A 174 13.25 5.49 -9.00
CA ASP A 174 13.36 4.52 -10.09
C ASP A 174 12.31 4.87 -11.16
N ASP A 175 12.71 4.85 -12.44
CA ASP A 175 11.84 5.14 -13.58
C ASP A 175 10.56 4.29 -13.61
N ARG A 176 10.59 3.12 -12.99
CA ARG A 176 9.43 2.24 -12.84
C ARG A 176 8.29 2.87 -12.04
N TRP A 177 8.59 3.81 -11.15
CA TRP A 177 7.64 4.41 -10.22
C TRP A 177 7.36 5.89 -10.49
N SER A 178 8.16 6.52 -11.38
CA SER A 178 8.16 7.97 -11.56
C SER A 178 7.08 8.50 -12.50
N SER A 179 6.45 7.64 -13.33
CA SER A 179 5.40 8.07 -14.25
C SER A 179 4.39 6.94 -14.52
N THR A 180 3.33 6.89 -13.73
CA THR A 180 2.23 5.95 -13.93
C THR A 180 0.99 6.65 -14.49
N ASP A 181 0.19 5.95 -15.28
CA ASP A 181 -1.06 6.47 -15.82
C ASP A 181 -2.14 6.56 -14.74
N PHE A 182 -2.19 5.54 -13.89
CA PHE A 182 -3.10 5.45 -12.76
C PHE A 182 -2.33 5.16 -11.49
N TYR A 183 -2.85 5.64 -10.40
CA TYR A 183 -2.39 5.36 -9.07
C TYR A 183 -3.58 4.93 -8.21
N LEU A 184 -3.47 3.80 -7.56
CA LEU A 184 -4.46 3.34 -6.58
C LEU A 184 -3.83 3.33 -5.20
N GLN A 185 -4.51 3.98 -4.26
CA GLN A 185 -4.27 3.82 -2.84
C GLN A 185 -5.42 3.01 -2.27
N ILE A 186 -5.12 1.83 -1.76
CA ILE A 186 -6.08 0.94 -1.12
C ILE A 186 -5.68 0.85 0.34
N ALA A 187 -6.60 1.12 1.25
CA ALA A 187 -6.32 1.06 2.68
C ALA A 187 -7.49 0.42 3.46
N SER A 188 -7.17 -0.28 4.54
CA SER A 188 -8.14 -0.99 5.38
C SER A 188 -7.60 -1.20 6.79
N ASP A 189 -8.48 -1.49 7.75
CA ASP A 189 -8.08 -1.91 9.10
C ASP A 189 -7.89 -3.44 9.21
N ASP A 190 -8.16 -4.18 8.13
CA ASP A 190 -7.93 -5.62 8.06
C ASP A 190 -7.00 -6.00 6.89
N PRO A 191 -5.93 -6.77 7.13
CA PRO A 191 -4.98 -7.13 6.10
C PRO A 191 -5.56 -8.09 5.05
N LEU A 192 -6.57 -8.91 5.40
CA LEU A 192 -7.19 -9.83 4.47
C LEU A 192 -8.10 -9.06 3.51
N THR A 193 -8.91 -8.14 4.02
CA THR A 193 -9.71 -7.22 3.21
C THR A 193 -8.84 -6.41 2.26
N LEU A 194 -7.70 -5.89 2.75
CA LEU A 194 -6.74 -5.16 1.90
C LEU A 194 -6.16 -6.04 0.79
N ALA A 195 -5.83 -7.29 1.08
CA ALA A 195 -5.23 -8.21 0.11
C ALA A 195 -6.23 -8.74 -0.91
N HIS A 196 -7.52 -8.77 -0.55
CA HIS A 196 -8.62 -9.17 -1.43
C HIS A 196 -9.03 -8.06 -2.40
N ALA A 197 -9.01 -6.81 -1.94
CA ALA A 197 -9.40 -5.64 -2.73
C ALA A 197 -8.40 -5.31 -3.84
#